data_540f0d2112cdbf4fcd0c334cac5f145a
#
_entry.id   540f0d2112cdbf4fcd0c334cac5f145a
#
_cell.length_a   1.000
_cell.length_b   1.000
_cell.length_c   1.000
_cell.angle_alpha   90.00
_cell.angle_beta   90.00
_cell.angle_gamma   90.00
#
_symmetry.space_group_name_H-M   'P 1'
#
loop_
_entity.id
_entity.type
_entity.pdbx_description
1 polymer ?
#
loop_
_entity_poly.entity_id
_entity_poly.type
_entity_poly.pdbx_seq_one_letter_code
_entity_poly.pdbx_strand_id
1 'polypeptide(L)'
;MSAENINELKKWVAELARQGSGEDFVGLNRVVDIVSKNFGVQPHEVAIMTITPDDRFLRFLFPSMLREVGQIPLTSTNALAARTVREKRPEVINHFAVVPHSSVFEAVPIAEDTRADAIQKIMSAPIAVDRKICGVIQVSRKGKSAGEAGPDFTHQQLRELKAIGDALAPCLALSPVAK
;
A
#
# COMPACT_ATOMS: atom_id res chain seq x y z
N MET A 1 6.31 -14.93 5.34
CA MET A 1 4.92 -15.41 5.24
C MET A 1 4.95 -16.83 4.74
N SER A 2 4.24 -17.74 5.40
CA SER A 2 4.10 -19.08 4.87
C SER A 2 3.17 -19.08 3.65
N ALA A 3 3.33 -20.07 2.75
CA ALA A 3 2.43 -20.25 1.61
C ALA A 3 0.95 -20.40 2.04
N GLU A 4 0.73 -20.89 3.25
CA GLU A 4 -0.59 -21.01 3.88
C GLU A 4 -1.26 -19.64 4.09
N ASN A 5 -0.54 -18.65 4.61
CA ASN A 5 -1.10 -17.30 4.84
C ASN A 5 -1.51 -16.60 3.55
N ILE A 6 -0.75 -16.80 2.47
CA ILE A 6 -1.12 -16.24 1.16
C ILE A 6 -2.37 -16.94 0.61
N ASN A 7 -2.49 -18.27 0.78
CA ASN A 7 -3.65 -19.02 0.33
C ASN A 7 -4.90 -18.68 1.13
N GLU A 8 -4.78 -18.47 2.44
CA GLU A 8 -5.88 -17.99 3.27
C GLU A 8 -6.33 -16.57 2.85
N LEU A 9 -5.37 -15.69 2.60
CA LEU A 9 -5.68 -14.34 2.08
C LEU A 9 -6.41 -14.42 0.75
N LYS A 10 -5.96 -15.26 -0.19
CA LYS A 10 -6.63 -15.45 -1.48
C LYS A 10 -8.07 -15.97 -1.35
N LYS A 11 -8.29 -16.97 -0.48
CA LYS A 11 -9.63 -17.49 -0.22
C LYS A 11 -10.55 -16.42 0.34
N TRP A 12 -10.04 -15.66 1.28
CA TRP A 12 -10.80 -14.62 1.94
C TRP A 12 -11.11 -13.44 1.00
N VAL A 13 -10.15 -13.03 0.16
CA VAL A 13 -10.36 -12.04 -0.89
C VAL A 13 -11.42 -12.50 -1.89
N ALA A 14 -11.39 -13.77 -2.29
CA ALA A 14 -12.41 -14.35 -3.16
C ALA A 14 -13.80 -14.33 -2.53
N GLU A 15 -13.90 -14.55 -1.23
CA GLU A 15 -15.17 -14.46 -0.48
C GLU A 15 -15.72 -13.03 -0.45
N LEU A 16 -14.86 -12.06 -0.19
CA LEU A 16 -15.25 -10.64 -0.23
C LEU A 16 -15.71 -10.20 -1.62
N ALA A 17 -15.04 -10.65 -2.67
CA ALA A 17 -15.44 -10.36 -4.03
C ALA A 17 -16.85 -10.87 -4.37
N ARG A 18 -17.30 -11.94 -3.69
CA ARG A 18 -18.67 -12.47 -3.84
C ARG A 18 -19.72 -11.69 -3.07
N GLN A 19 -19.33 -11.03 -1.96
CA GLN A 19 -20.25 -10.27 -1.10
C GLN A 19 -20.54 -8.84 -1.59
N GLY A 20 -19.93 -8.43 -2.69
CA GLY A 20 -20.03 -7.08 -3.25
C GLY A 20 -19.02 -6.12 -2.67
N SER A 21 -18.40 -5.36 -3.54
CA SER A 21 -17.42 -4.32 -3.19
C SER A 21 -18.12 -2.97 -3.07
N GLY A 22 -18.11 -2.39 -1.89
CA GLY A 22 -18.39 -0.97 -1.70
C GLY A 22 -17.11 -0.26 -1.24
N GLU A 23 -17.12 1.07 -1.24
CA GLU A 23 -16.01 1.88 -0.71
C GLU A 23 -15.72 1.57 0.78
N ASP A 24 -16.68 1.00 1.50
CA ASP A 24 -16.55 0.46 2.84
C ASP A 24 -16.18 -1.02 2.79
N PHE A 25 -14.99 -1.27 2.30
CA PHE A 25 -14.40 -2.59 2.26
C PHE A 25 -14.09 -3.07 3.70
N VAL A 26 -15.07 -3.71 4.34
CA VAL A 26 -14.93 -4.25 5.70
C VAL A 26 -13.69 -5.13 5.86
N GLY A 27 -13.27 -5.75 4.78
CA GLY A 27 -12.07 -6.56 4.73
C GLY A 27 -10.75 -5.82 4.65
N LEU A 28 -10.74 -4.54 4.30
CA LEU A 28 -9.51 -3.78 4.12
C LEU A 28 -8.69 -3.69 5.42
N ASN A 29 -9.34 -3.44 6.55
CA ASN A 29 -8.68 -3.40 7.84
C ASN A 29 -8.04 -4.75 8.20
N ARG A 30 -8.71 -5.86 7.88
CA ARG A 30 -8.15 -7.20 8.11
C ARG A 30 -6.95 -7.49 7.22
N VAL A 31 -6.97 -7.03 5.98
CA VAL A 31 -5.78 -7.09 5.10
C VAL A 31 -4.63 -6.32 5.71
N VAL A 32 -4.88 -5.10 6.17
CA VAL A 32 -3.86 -4.26 6.82
C VAL A 32 -3.30 -4.95 8.07
N ASP A 33 -4.14 -5.58 8.89
CA ASP A 33 -3.70 -6.34 10.07
C ASP A 33 -2.80 -7.52 9.70
N ILE A 34 -3.14 -8.26 8.65
CA ILE A 34 -2.32 -9.37 8.16
C ILE A 34 -0.98 -8.84 7.63
N VAL A 35 -1.00 -7.80 6.83
CA VAL A 35 0.20 -7.19 6.25
C VAL A 35 1.10 -6.63 7.34
N SER A 36 0.55 -5.87 8.29
CA SER A 36 1.33 -5.27 9.37
C SER A 36 1.99 -6.32 10.26
N LYS A 37 1.27 -7.37 10.62
CA LYS A 37 1.82 -8.51 11.40
C LYS A 37 2.91 -9.25 10.62
N ASN A 38 2.68 -9.49 9.33
CA ASN A 38 3.65 -10.22 8.51
C ASN A 38 5.00 -9.50 8.38
N PHE A 39 4.95 -8.19 8.22
CA PHE A 39 6.16 -7.38 8.02
C PHE A 39 6.70 -6.73 9.31
N GLY A 40 6.03 -6.94 10.44
CA GLY A 40 6.42 -6.36 11.73
C GLY A 40 6.39 -4.83 11.70
N VAL A 41 5.33 -4.26 11.15
CA VAL A 41 5.08 -2.81 11.05
C VAL A 41 3.76 -2.45 11.72
N GLN A 42 3.54 -1.17 11.94
CA GLN A 42 2.27 -0.68 12.47
C GLN A 42 1.23 -0.55 11.32
N PRO A 43 -0.08 -0.64 11.61
CA PRO A 43 -1.11 -0.48 10.58
C PRO A 43 -0.98 0.82 9.77
N HIS A 44 -0.63 1.94 10.40
CA HIS A 44 -0.43 3.24 9.75
C HIS A 44 0.81 3.31 8.84
N GLU A 45 1.66 2.29 8.86
CA GLU A 45 2.81 2.12 7.97
C GLU A 45 2.46 1.32 6.70
N VAL A 46 1.20 0.90 6.57
CA VAL A 46 0.66 0.25 5.38
C VAL A 46 -0.18 1.25 4.59
N ALA A 47 0.01 1.32 3.29
CA ALA A 47 -0.83 2.10 2.38
C ALA A 47 -1.35 1.23 1.24
N ILE A 48 -2.64 1.36 0.95
CA ILE A 48 -3.29 0.71 -0.19
C ILE A 48 -3.97 1.80 -0.99
N MET A 49 -3.67 1.87 -2.27
CA MET A 49 -4.16 2.88 -3.20
C MET A 49 -4.79 2.23 -4.42
N THR A 50 -5.83 2.85 -4.95
CA THR A 50 -6.45 2.47 -6.22
C THR A 50 -6.23 3.56 -7.28
N ILE A 51 -6.16 3.16 -8.55
CA ILE A 51 -6.14 4.10 -9.67
C ILE A 51 -7.55 4.64 -9.86
N THR A 52 -7.67 5.95 -10.07
CA THR A 52 -8.96 6.60 -10.38
C THR A 52 -9.46 6.17 -11.76
N PRO A 53 -10.79 6.23 -12.03
CA PRO A 53 -11.37 5.74 -13.30
C PRO A 53 -10.88 6.43 -14.55
N ASP A 54 -10.46 7.69 -14.40
CA ASP A 54 -9.89 8.46 -15.50
C ASP A 54 -8.41 8.13 -15.76
N ASP A 55 -7.86 7.14 -15.03
CA ASP A 55 -6.47 6.69 -15.12
C ASP A 55 -5.43 7.80 -14.89
N ARG A 56 -5.78 8.83 -14.10
CA ARG A 56 -4.93 10.01 -13.88
C ARG A 56 -4.28 10.08 -12.51
N PHE A 57 -4.92 9.49 -11.50
CA PHE A 57 -4.50 9.62 -10.11
C PHE A 57 -4.50 8.29 -9.37
N LEU A 58 -3.73 8.23 -8.29
CA LEU A 58 -3.86 7.25 -7.22
C LEU A 58 -4.61 7.89 -6.05
N ARG A 59 -5.61 7.19 -5.53
CA ARG A 59 -6.38 7.57 -4.35
C ARG A 59 -6.14 6.56 -3.23
N PHE A 60 -5.93 7.04 -2.01
CA PHE A 60 -5.80 6.16 -0.85
C PHE A 60 -7.12 5.46 -0.54
N LEU A 61 -7.06 4.15 -0.35
CA LEU A 61 -8.10 3.35 0.30
C LEU A 61 -7.77 3.19 1.78
N PHE A 62 -6.50 3.01 2.09
CA PHE A 62 -5.96 2.98 3.44
C PHE A 62 -4.59 3.69 3.48
N PRO A 63 -4.27 4.46 4.51
CA PRO A 63 -5.11 4.84 5.66
C PRO A 63 -6.31 5.69 5.24
N SER A 64 -7.46 5.44 5.89
CA SER A 64 -8.73 6.09 5.50
C SER A 64 -8.70 7.62 5.64
N MET A 65 -7.92 8.15 6.60
CA MET A 65 -7.75 9.59 6.79
C MET A 65 -7.09 10.29 5.60
N LEU A 66 -6.33 9.57 4.77
CA LEU A 66 -5.70 10.13 3.57
C LEU A 66 -6.63 10.17 2.36
N ARG A 67 -7.82 9.58 2.42
CA ARG A 67 -8.82 9.65 1.33
C ARG A 67 -9.22 11.08 1.01
N GLU A 68 -9.31 11.93 2.04
CA GLU A 68 -9.72 13.33 1.93
C GLU A 68 -8.54 14.30 1.72
N VAL A 69 -7.30 13.85 1.95
CA VAL A 69 -6.12 14.72 1.93
C VAL A 69 -5.63 15.03 0.52
N GLY A 70 -5.89 14.13 -0.44
CA GLY A 70 -5.52 14.36 -1.82
C GLY A 70 -5.28 13.08 -2.62
N GLN A 71 -5.00 13.31 -3.90
CA GLN A 71 -4.69 12.27 -4.87
C GLN A 71 -3.27 12.45 -5.38
N ILE A 72 -2.60 11.35 -5.70
CA ILE A 72 -1.26 11.38 -6.26
C ILE A 72 -1.37 11.30 -7.79
N PRO A 73 -0.97 12.35 -8.53
CA PRO A 73 -0.96 12.28 -10.00
C PRO A 73 -0.03 11.15 -10.47
N LEU A 74 -0.48 10.34 -11.43
CA LEU A 74 0.36 9.29 -12.03
C LEU A 74 1.57 9.87 -12.79
N THR A 75 1.50 11.15 -13.15
CA THR A 75 2.61 11.91 -13.74
C THR A 75 3.63 12.41 -12.72
N SER A 76 3.37 12.25 -11.42
CA SER A 76 4.29 12.71 -10.37
C SER A 76 5.66 12.03 -10.50
N THR A 77 6.71 12.85 -10.52
CA THR A 77 8.10 12.35 -10.55
C THR A 77 8.65 12.03 -9.17
N ASN A 78 8.04 12.60 -8.12
CA ASN A 78 8.50 12.47 -6.74
C ASN A 78 7.74 11.41 -5.93
N ALA A 79 6.63 10.89 -6.44
CA ALA A 79 5.85 9.87 -5.74
C ALA A 79 6.28 8.47 -6.16
N LEU A 80 6.79 7.69 -5.21
CA LEU A 80 7.16 6.30 -5.43
C LEU A 80 5.97 5.47 -5.94
N ALA A 81 4.77 5.70 -5.41
CA ALA A 81 3.56 5.00 -5.84
C ALA A 81 3.27 5.24 -7.34
N ALA A 82 3.39 6.49 -7.82
CA ALA A 82 3.23 6.80 -9.24
C ALA A 82 4.30 6.11 -10.10
N ARG A 83 5.55 6.09 -9.64
CA ARG A 83 6.64 5.37 -10.30
C ARG A 83 6.36 3.86 -10.37
N THR A 84 5.87 3.27 -9.29
CA THR A 84 5.49 1.84 -9.24
C THR A 84 4.45 1.49 -10.31
N VAL A 85 3.46 2.36 -10.54
CA VAL A 85 2.46 2.18 -11.61
C VAL A 85 3.10 2.28 -13.00
N ARG A 86 3.88 3.32 -13.25
CA ARG A 86 4.51 3.54 -14.56
C ARG A 86 5.50 2.46 -14.95
N GLU A 87 6.34 2.03 -14.01
CA GLU A 87 7.36 1.02 -14.24
C GLU A 87 6.83 -0.41 -14.11
N LYS A 88 5.63 -0.59 -13.56
CA LYS A 88 4.93 -1.87 -13.40
C LYS A 88 5.76 -2.91 -12.65
N ARG A 89 6.61 -2.47 -11.73
CA ARG A 89 7.51 -3.35 -10.98
C ARG A 89 7.53 -3.00 -9.49
N PRO A 90 7.73 -4.00 -8.61
CA PRO A 90 7.94 -3.75 -7.20
C PRO A 90 9.34 -3.18 -6.93
N GLU A 91 9.47 -2.40 -5.88
CA GLU A 91 10.72 -1.77 -5.47
C GLU A 91 10.87 -1.73 -3.95
N VAL A 92 12.09 -1.90 -3.46
CA VAL A 92 12.46 -1.70 -2.05
C VAL A 92 13.53 -0.63 -1.94
N ILE A 93 13.32 0.32 -1.03
CA ILE A 93 14.27 1.42 -0.75
C ILE A 93 14.48 1.50 0.75
N ASN A 94 15.66 1.14 1.23
CA ASN A 94 16.02 1.13 2.64
C ASN A 94 16.68 2.43 3.13
N HIS A 95 16.81 3.42 2.25
CA HIS A 95 17.35 4.77 2.53
C HIS A 95 16.39 5.85 2.01
N PHE A 96 15.09 5.64 2.17
CA PHE A 96 14.05 6.46 1.55
C PHE A 96 14.04 7.90 2.05
N ALA A 97 14.40 8.15 3.31
CA ALA A 97 14.42 9.50 3.88
C ALA A 97 15.33 10.49 3.14
N VAL A 98 16.37 10.00 2.46
CA VAL A 98 17.31 10.83 1.69
C VAL A 98 16.96 10.90 0.20
N VAL A 99 15.92 10.20 -0.24
CA VAL A 99 15.43 10.22 -1.62
C VAL A 99 14.34 11.27 -1.74
N PRO A 100 14.37 12.17 -2.74
CA PRO A 100 13.26 13.10 -2.97
C PRO A 100 11.95 12.35 -3.19
N HIS A 101 10.94 12.63 -2.38
CA HIS A 101 9.65 11.95 -2.41
C HIS A 101 8.50 12.84 -1.94
N SER A 102 7.27 12.42 -2.25
CA SER A 102 6.06 13.05 -1.73
C SER A 102 5.82 12.65 -0.27
N SER A 103 5.54 13.61 0.58
CA SER A 103 5.31 13.40 2.02
C SER A 103 3.86 13.05 2.39
N VAL A 104 2.97 12.84 1.43
CA VAL A 104 1.54 12.59 1.71
C VAL A 104 1.34 11.41 2.65
N PHE A 105 2.04 10.30 2.43
CA PHE A 105 1.93 9.13 3.29
C PHE A 105 2.58 9.33 4.67
N GLU A 106 3.55 10.23 4.78
CA GLU A 106 4.19 10.58 6.05
C GLU A 106 3.30 11.44 6.96
N ALA A 107 2.27 12.08 6.40
CA ALA A 107 1.35 12.94 7.14
C ALA A 107 0.45 12.20 8.13
N VAL A 108 0.49 10.87 8.19
CA VAL A 108 -0.28 10.06 9.14
C VAL A 108 0.40 10.11 10.51
N PRO A 109 -0.21 10.75 11.52
CA PRO A 109 0.38 10.79 12.86
C PRO A 109 0.35 9.42 13.53
N ILE A 110 1.40 9.13 14.30
CA ILE A 110 1.53 7.87 15.07
C ILE A 110 0.69 7.92 16.36
N ALA A 111 0.45 9.11 16.90
CA ALA A 111 -0.41 9.38 18.07
C ALA A 111 -0.88 10.83 18.04
N GLU A 112 -1.95 11.14 18.79
CA GLU A 112 -2.59 12.47 18.81
C GLU A 112 -1.65 13.65 19.13
N ASP A 113 -0.45 13.41 19.65
CA ASP A 113 0.48 14.44 20.14
C ASP A 113 1.89 14.36 19.54
N THR A 114 2.11 13.59 18.47
CA THR A 114 3.45 13.44 17.88
C THR A 114 3.50 13.91 16.44
N ARG A 115 4.59 14.62 16.10
CA ARG A 115 4.95 14.88 14.70
C ARG A 115 5.05 13.55 13.99
N ALA A 116 4.45 13.48 12.79
CA ALA A 116 4.60 12.31 11.93
C ALA A 116 6.09 12.06 11.67
N ASP A 117 6.57 10.88 12.02
CA ASP A 117 7.95 10.50 11.73
C ASP A 117 8.13 10.26 10.23
N ALA A 118 9.30 10.61 9.72
CA ALA A 118 9.64 10.39 8.33
C ALA A 118 9.72 8.90 7.97
N ILE A 119 9.34 8.57 6.75
CA ILE A 119 9.58 7.24 6.20
C ILE A 119 11.08 7.05 5.98
N GLN A 120 11.66 6.07 6.66
CA GLN A 120 13.07 5.71 6.53
C GLN A 120 13.27 4.60 5.49
N LYS A 121 12.34 3.65 5.43
CA LYS A 121 12.41 2.47 4.57
C LYS A 121 11.03 2.18 4.01
N ILE A 122 10.97 1.73 2.75
CA ILE A 122 9.69 1.45 2.09
C ILE A 122 9.83 0.32 1.07
N MET A 123 8.78 -0.49 0.98
CA MET A 123 8.50 -1.36 -0.17
C MET A 123 7.27 -0.84 -0.89
N SER A 124 7.28 -0.90 -2.21
CA SER A 124 6.14 -0.54 -3.06
C SER A 124 5.93 -1.60 -4.12
N ALA A 125 4.70 -2.10 -4.25
CA ALA A 125 4.36 -3.13 -5.21
C ALA A 125 3.08 -2.78 -5.97
N PRO A 126 3.04 -3.00 -7.30
CA PRO A 126 1.83 -2.80 -8.07
C PRO A 126 0.81 -3.90 -7.76
N ILE A 127 -0.46 -3.51 -7.72
CA ILE A 127 -1.61 -4.41 -7.64
C ILE A 127 -2.15 -4.56 -9.05
N ALA A 128 -2.15 -5.77 -9.60
CA ALA A 128 -2.49 -6.00 -11.00
C ALA A 128 -3.43 -7.19 -11.18
N VAL A 129 -4.37 -7.03 -12.12
CA VAL A 129 -5.20 -8.12 -12.67
C VAL A 129 -4.93 -8.20 -14.18
N ASP A 130 -4.62 -9.40 -14.69
CA ASP A 130 -4.41 -9.63 -16.11
C ASP A 130 -3.44 -8.61 -16.76
N ARG A 131 -2.33 -8.32 -16.07
CA ARG A 131 -1.31 -7.33 -16.44
C ARG A 131 -1.76 -5.86 -16.43
N LYS A 132 -3.01 -5.60 -16.07
CA LYS A 132 -3.49 -4.23 -15.84
C LYS A 132 -3.26 -3.83 -14.39
N ILE A 133 -2.53 -2.74 -14.17
CA ILE A 133 -2.35 -2.17 -12.83
C ILE A 133 -3.66 -1.49 -12.42
N CYS A 134 -4.18 -1.85 -11.26
CA CYS A 134 -5.38 -1.24 -10.67
C CYS A 134 -5.09 -0.47 -9.37
N GLY A 135 -3.90 -0.63 -8.83
CA GLY A 135 -3.51 0.05 -7.60
C GLY A 135 -2.06 -0.20 -7.19
N VAL A 136 -1.74 0.22 -5.98
CA VAL A 136 -0.42 0.07 -5.36
C VAL A 136 -0.59 -0.28 -3.89
N ILE A 137 0.23 -1.19 -3.38
CA ILE A 137 0.40 -1.44 -1.96
C ILE A 137 1.81 -1.04 -1.53
N GLN A 138 1.89 -0.31 -0.43
CA GLN A 138 3.16 0.10 0.17
C GLN A 138 3.22 -0.31 1.64
N VAL A 139 4.40 -0.69 2.09
CA VAL A 139 4.73 -0.95 3.49
C VAL A 139 5.98 -0.16 3.83
N SER A 140 5.90 0.65 4.86
CA SER A 140 6.98 1.53 5.29
C SER A 140 7.44 1.23 6.72
N ARG A 141 8.61 1.76 7.06
CA ARG A 141 9.10 1.87 8.44
C ARG A 141 9.41 3.32 8.69
N LYS A 142 8.67 3.92 9.62
CA LYS A 142 8.82 5.31 10.03
C LYS A 142 9.69 5.40 11.29
N GLY A 143 10.40 6.50 11.45
CA GLY A 143 11.22 6.75 12.62
C GLY A 143 12.03 8.02 12.46
N LYS A 144 12.62 8.49 13.57
CA LYS A 144 13.51 9.66 13.59
C LYS A 144 14.83 9.37 12.89
N SER A 145 15.21 8.10 12.80
CA SER A 145 16.40 7.61 12.13
C SER A 145 16.18 6.23 11.51
N ALA A 146 17.07 5.85 10.61
CA ALA A 146 17.02 4.51 9.98
C ALA A 146 17.16 3.37 11.01
N GLY A 147 17.93 3.58 12.10
CA GLY A 147 18.08 2.61 13.18
C GLY A 147 16.81 2.43 14.00
N GLU A 148 16.13 3.52 14.34
CA GLU A 148 14.87 3.48 15.08
C GLU A 148 13.73 2.87 14.25
N ALA A 149 13.74 3.04 12.93
CA ALA A 149 12.74 2.49 12.04
C ALA A 149 12.77 0.95 11.96
N GLY A 150 13.80 0.30 12.48
CA GLY A 150 13.93 -1.15 12.48
C GLY A 150 14.75 -1.69 11.31
N PRO A 151 14.72 -3.02 11.07
CA PRO A 151 15.58 -3.68 10.10
C PRO A 151 15.24 -3.29 8.66
N ASP A 152 16.19 -3.50 7.76
CA ASP A 152 15.96 -3.32 6.32
C ASP A 152 14.93 -4.31 5.80
N PHE A 153 14.14 -3.86 4.83
CA PHE A 153 13.30 -4.77 4.05
C PHE A 153 14.15 -5.59 3.08
N THR A 154 13.77 -6.85 2.91
CA THR A 154 14.46 -7.79 2.03
C THR A 154 13.74 -7.95 0.69
N HIS A 155 14.45 -8.42 -0.32
CA HIS A 155 13.82 -8.79 -1.60
C HIS A 155 12.82 -9.94 -1.46
N GLN A 156 13.00 -10.83 -0.47
CA GLN A 156 12.01 -11.86 -0.15
C GLN A 156 10.71 -11.24 0.33
N GLN A 157 10.77 -10.28 1.26
CA GLN A 157 9.60 -9.56 1.73
C GLN A 157 8.93 -8.76 0.61
N LEU A 158 9.70 -8.20 -0.32
CA LEU A 158 9.15 -7.51 -1.49
C LEU A 158 8.35 -8.46 -2.39
N ARG A 159 8.83 -9.69 -2.63
CA ARG A 159 8.08 -10.71 -3.37
C ARG A 159 6.80 -11.11 -2.66
N GLU A 160 6.82 -11.22 -1.34
CA GLU A 160 5.64 -11.49 -0.52
C GLU A 160 4.61 -10.35 -0.62
N LEU A 161 5.06 -9.10 -0.55
CA LEU A 161 4.21 -7.93 -0.72
C LEU A 161 3.55 -7.91 -2.10
N LYS A 162 4.31 -8.23 -3.16
CA LYS A 162 3.77 -8.33 -4.52
C LYS A 162 2.68 -9.42 -4.63
N ALA A 163 2.91 -10.58 -4.01
CA ALA A 163 1.93 -11.66 -3.99
C ALA A 163 0.64 -11.26 -3.24
N ILE A 164 0.76 -10.52 -2.15
CA ILE A 164 -0.38 -9.95 -1.42
C ILE A 164 -1.13 -8.96 -2.30
N GLY A 165 -0.43 -8.07 -2.99
CA GLY A 165 -1.02 -7.12 -3.92
C GLY A 165 -1.82 -7.81 -5.02
N ASP A 166 -1.26 -8.85 -5.64
CA ASP A 166 -1.96 -9.63 -6.67
C ASP A 166 -3.21 -10.32 -6.13
N ALA A 167 -3.19 -10.79 -4.88
CA ALA A 167 -4.38 -11.35 -4.24
C ALA A 167 -5.48 -10.32 -3.97
N LEU A 168 -5.12 -9.04 -3.78
CA LEU A 168 -6.07 -7.94 -3.59
C LEU A 168 -6.67 -7.41 -4.90
N ALA A 169 -6.02 -7.63 -6.00
CA ALA A 169 -6.38 -7.05 -7.29
C ALA A 169 -7.85 -7.27 -7.70
N PRO A 170 -8.47 -8.45 -7.54
CA PRO A 170 -9.88 -8.64 -7.86
C PRO A 170 -10.81 -7.71 -7.06
N CYS A 171 -10.50 -7.41 -5.80
CA CYS A 171 -11.31 -6.52 -4.97
C CYS A 171 -11.25 -5.07 -5.43
N LEU A 172 -10.07 -4.61 -5.87
CA LEU A 172 -9.89 -3.24 -6.38
C LEU A 172 -10.51 -3.06 -7.77
N ALA A 173 -10.41 -4.09 -8.62
CA ALA A 173 -10.98 -4.06 -9.97
C ALA A 173 -12.52 -4.05 -9.98
N LEU A 174 -13.16 -4.57 -8.92
CA LEU A 174 -14.62 -4.63 -8.78
C LEU A 174 -15.19 -3.41 -8.04
N SER A 175 -14.36 -2.53 -7.50
CA SER A 175 -14.85 -1.31 -6.85
C SER A 175 -15.50 -0.41 -7.90
N PRO A 176 -16.86 -0.26 -7.92
CA PRO A 176 -17.49 0.72 -8.77
C PRO A 176 -17.06 2.08 -8.26
N VAL A 177 -16.44 2.83 -9.12
CA VAL A 177 -16.14 4.21 -8.81
C VAL A 177 -17.46 4.94 -8.68
N ALA A 178 -17.68 5.54 -7.53
CA ALA A 178 -18.75 6.51 -7.38
C ALA A 178 -18.59 7.58 -8.46
N LYS A 179 -19.63 7.72 -9.28
CA LYS A 179 -19.72 8.79 -10.27
C LYS A 179 -19.78 10.12 -9.58
#